data_e2f84bcf1219eb3580471b2392035a26
#
_entry.id   e2f84bcf1219eb3580471b2392035a26
#
_cell.length_a   1.000
_cell.length_b   1.000
_cell.length_c   1.000
_cell.angle_alpha   90.00
_cell.angle_beta   90.00
_cell.angle_gamma   90.00
#
_symmetry.space_group_name_H-M   'P 1'
#
loop_
_entity.id
_entity.type
_entity.pdbx_description
1 polymer ?
#
loop_
_entity_poly.entity_id
_entity_poly.type
_entity_poly.pdbx_seq_one_letter_code
_entity_poly.pdbx_strand_id
1 'polypeptide(L)'
;MIRLLLTLLAIGLGILSFPPFHWHPLALVATIPLLIALREAPPRQAVGLGLLYGLGLFAGTLNWLAALFGSMAILLFFILAIFPTFFAVGTASLRESLGGKKWLPIAIGILWTGLEYFRGEWFTLRFPWITPGTALPPGYLTPFIGVYGVSLLVVTGAAAVAFRQFRFGAVLLAVVALASYLPAPPSPPGEFTIVAVQGEDVSFDDYLRLSRGAPDPVDAIVWPEYAVVPDIRTKPGRMASVRNLLADKEAALLTLGTRTDHDDGSWSNTAVTIGRDDILGTHFKNRPVHFFDDGEPGTEATAFETPLGTIATTICFDNDYGTVARQAVVNGAELFLVPSMDAAHWTARQHLQHAELARHRAAENGRWMVVASSSGLTQAIDPRGRRVASLPLFEPGVLVAKAGTNNQLTFYTRIGWLIGPTCTGLAVALLVLTSVLSRKERGLQSARRAD
;
A
#
# COMPACT_ATOMS: atom_id res chain seq x y z
N MET A 1 27.27 -14.72 17.73
CA MET A 1 26.89 -15.67 16.64
C MET A 1 25.39 -15.90 16.60
N ILE A 2 24.71 -16.36 17.66
CA ILE A 2 23.27 -16.71 17.62
C ILE A 2 22.35 -15.51 17.25
N ARG A 3 22.60 -14.31 17.75
CA ARG A 3 21.80 -13.11 17.40
C ARG A 3 21.87 -12.77 15.91
N LEU A 4 23.06 -12.94 15.30
CA LEU A 4 23.23 -12.76 13.86
C LEU A 4 22.40 -13.79 13.07
N LEU A 5 22.47 -15.06 13.43
CA LEU A 5 21.68 -16.12 12.78
C LEU A 5 20.17 -15.88 12.90
N LEU A 6 19.71 -15.44 14.08
CA LEU A 6 18.31 -15.08 14.29
C LEU A 6 17.88 -13.89 13.41
N THR A 7 18.73 -12.88 13.27
CA THR A 7 18.44 -11.73 12.40
C THR A 7 18.39 -12.15 10.93
N LEU A 8 19.32 -13.00 10.47
CA LEU A 8 19.29 -13.54 9.12
C LEU A 8 18.05 -14.40 8.86
N LEU A 9 17.63 -15.20 9.86
CA LEU A 9 16.38 -15.96 9.77
C LEU A 9 15.16 -15.02 9.63
N ALA A 10 15.10 -13.94 10.42
CA ALA A 10 14.02 -12.95 10.31
C ALA A 10 13.97 -12.30 8.93
N ILE A 11 15.14 -11.97 8.35
CA ILE A 11 15.25 -11.43 6.99
C ILE A 11 14.69 -12.44 5.98
N GLY A 12 15.15 -13.69 6.03
CA GLY A 12 14.70 -14.73 5.11
C GLY A 12 13.18 -14.96 5.17
N LEU A 13 12.61 -15.09 6.38
CA LEU A 13 11.17 -15.23 6.57
C LEU A 13 10.40 -14.01 6.06
N GLY A 14 10.94 -12.80 6.28
CA GLY A 14 10.35 -11.56 5.79
C GLY A 14 10.34 -11.52 4.25
N ILE A 15 11.44 -11.82 3.59
CA ILE A 15 11.53 -11.84 2.12
C ILE A 15 10.52 -12.84 1.52
N LEU A 16 10.43 -14.03 2.07
CA LEU A 16 9.54 -15.08 1.61
C LEU A 16 8.05 -14.74 1.79
N SER A 17 7.72 -13.81 2.69
CA SER A 17 6.33 -13.39 2.94
C SER A 17 5.75 -12.53 1.79
N PHE A 18 6.60 -11.93 0.97
CA PHE A 18 6.20 -11.01 -0.10
C PHE A 18 6.31 -11.63 -1.49
N PRO A 19 5.67 -11.02 -2.52
CA PRO A 19 5.88 -11.39 -3.90
C PRO A 19 7.38 -11.41 -4.29
N PRO A 20 7.79 -12.34 -5.14
CA PRO A 20 7.00 -13.32 -5.88
C PRO A 20 6.71 -14.63 -5.14
N PHE A 21 7.19 -14.79 -3.90
CA PHE A 21 7.09 -16.06 -3.16
C PHE A 21 5.68 -16.28 -2.58
N HIS A 22 5.02 -15.21 -2.10
CA HIS A 22 3.67 -15.26 -1.54
C HIS A 22 3.46 -16.25 -0.37
N TRP A 23 4.54 -16.55 0.42
CA TRP A 23 4.41 -17.37 1.63
C TRP A 23 3.87 -16.53 2.79
N HIS A 24 2.70 -15.93 2.56
CA HIS A 24 2.05 -15.00 3.47
C HIS A 24 1.99 -15.43 4.94
N PRO A 25 1.75 -16.73 5.31
CA PRO A 25 1.72 -17.11 6.72
C PRO A 25 3.02 -16.85 7.47
N LEU A 26 4.17 -16.77 6.77
CA LEU A 26 5.45 -16.46 7.40
C LEU A 26 5.48 -15.05 8.00
N ALA A 27 4.66 -14.12 7.49
CA ALA A 27 4.56 -12.76 8.03
C ALA A 27 4.18 -12.74 9.52
N LEU A 28 3.37 -13.73 9.98
CA LEU A 28 2.97 -13.86 11.37
C LEU A 28 4.14 -14.12 12.32
N VAL A 29 5.21 -14.74 11.83
CA VAL A 29 6.34 -15.17 12.65
C VAL A 29 7.68 -14.54 12.24
N ALA A 30 7.73 -13.81 11.11
CA ALA A 30 8.96 -13.30 10.52
C ALA A 30 9.75 -12.37 11.47
N THR A 31 9.08 -11.58 12.30
CA THR A 31 9.73 -10.67 13.24
C THR A 31 10.15 -11.33 14.56
N ILE A 32 9.65 -12.54 14.88
CA ILE A 32 9.98 -13.23 16.15
C ILE A 32 11.48 -13.44 16.33
N PRO A 33 12.24 -13.98 15.35
CA PRO A 33 13.67 -14.20 15.53
C PRO A 33 14.45 -12.89 15.78
N LEU A 34 14.11 -11.79 15.10
CA LEU A 34 14.70 -10.49 15.36
C LEU A 34 14.44 -10.05 16.81
N LEU A 35 13.19 -10.14 17.27
CA LEU A 35 12.80 -9.74 18.64
C LEU A 35 13.49 -10.61 19.71
N ILE A 36 13.70 -11.90 19.44
CA ILE A 36 14.51 -12.78 20.30
C ILE A 36 15.96 -12.30 20.33
N ALA A 37 16.54 -11.93 19.19
CA ALA A 37 17.90 -11.39 19.11
C ALA A 37 18.05 -10.08 19.92
N LEU A 38 16.99 -9.24 19.91
CA LEU A 38 16.96 -7.96 20.63
C LEU A 38 16.67 -8.10 22.12
N ARG A 39 16.13 -9.24 22.57
CA ARG A 39 15.69 -9.45 23.97
C ARG A 39 16.78 -9.18 25.01
N GLU A 40 18.04 -9.42 24.66
CA GLU A 40 19.19 -9.23 25.57
C GLU A 40 20.31 -8.43 24.89
N ALA A 41 20.05 -7.83 23.74
CA ALA A 41 21.05 -7.06 23.00
C ALA A 41 21.28 -5.69 23.68
N PRO A 42 22.52 -5.30 23.96
CA PRO A 42 22.80 -3.94 24.40
C PRO A 42 22.51 -2.95 23.27
N PRO A 43 22.26 -1.65 23.56
CA PRO A 43 21.87 -0.68 22.53
C PRO A 43 22.82 -0.60 21.32
N ARG A 44 24.14 -0.70 21.54
CA ARG A 44 25.14 -0.71 20.44
C ARG A 44 24.95 -1.92 19.49
N GLN A 45 24.63 -3.09 20.03
CA GLN A 45 24.35 -4.27 19.19
C GLN A 45 22.99 -4.16 18.53
N ALA A 46 22.00 -3.55 19.18
CA ALA A 46 20.68 -3.31 18.58
C ALA A 46 20.78 -2.46 17.31
N VAL A 47 21.64 -1.42 17.28
CA VAL A 47 21.91 -0.64 16.06
C VAL A 47 22.36 -1.56 14.92
N GLY A 48 23.37 -2.39 15.14
CA GLY A 48 23.90 -3.29 14.09
C GLY A 48 22.88 -4.34 13.62
N LEU A 49 22.11 -4.92 14.56
CA LEU A 49 21.06 -5.90 14.23
C LEU A 49 19.89 -5.24 13.45
N GLY A 50 19.48 -4.04 13.86
CA GLY A 50 18.43 -3.29 13.16
C GLY A 50 18.84 -2.87 11.76
N LEU A 51 20.08 -2.38 11.61
CA LEU A 51 20.63 -2.01 10.30
C LEU A 51 20.75 -3.24 9.38
N LEU A 52 21.30 -4.35 9.89
CA LEU A 52 21.40 -5.59 9.13
C LEU A 52 20.01 -6.08 8.69
N TYR A 53 19.04 -6.10 9.61
CA TYR A 53 17.68 -6.50 9.30
C TYR A 53 17.05 -5.60 8.24
N GLY A 54 17.16 -4.27 8.40
CA GLY A 54 16.61 -3.32 7.45
C GLY A 54 17.23 -3.44 6.07
N LEU A 55 18.56 -3.44 5.99
CA LEU A 55 19.27 -3.60 4.71
C LEU A 55 18.92 -4.94 4.05
N GLY A 56 18.97 -6.04 4.80
CA GLY A 56 18.68 -7.36 4.26
C GLY A 56 17.24 -7.51 3.79
N LEU A 57 16.27 -7.03 4.58
CA LEU A 57 14.85 -7.09 4.21
C LEU A 57 14.57 -6.23 2.97
N PHE A 58 14.97 -4.96 2.98
CA PHE A 58 14.64 -4.06 1.86
C PHE A 58 15.43 -4.39 0.60
N ALA A 59 16.72 -4.70 0.68
CA ALA A 59 17.47 -5.14 -0.49
C ALA A 59 16.96 -6.48 -1.03
N GLY A 60 16.51 -7.39 -0.17
CA GLY A 60 15.95 -8.68 -0.58
C GLY A 60 14.54 -8.61 -1.17
N THR A 61 13.70 -7.70 -0.68
CA THR A 61 12.32 -7.53 -1.18
C THR A 61 12.21 -6.52 -2.32
N LEU A 62 13.00 -5.46 -2.29
CA LEU A 62 12.95 -4.33 -3.23
C LEU A 62 14.16 -4.29 -4.18
N ASN A 63 14.76 -5.44 -4.48
CA ASN A 63 15.94 -5.52 -5.36
C ASN A 63 15.67 -4.92 -6.77
N TRP A 64 14.42 -4.82 -7.18
CA TRP A 64 14.01 -4.16 -8.40
C TRP A 64 14.35 -2.65 -8.43
N LEU A 65 14.50 -1.99 -7.27
CA LEU A 65 15.02 -0.62 -7.22
C LEU A 65 16.42 -0.50 -7.83
N ALA A 66 17.22 -1.56 -7.78
CA ALA A 66 18.53 -1.55 -8.44
C ALA A 66 18.42 -1.58 -9.96
N ALA A 67 17.37 -2.18 -10.51
CA ALA A 67 17.10 -2.14 -11.95
C ALA A 67 16.67 -0.73 -12.41
N LEU A 68 15.97 0.03 -11.55
CA LEU A 68 15.50 1.38 -11.85
C LEU A 68 16.59 2.44 -11.63
N PHE A 69 17.31 2.35 -10.50
CA PHE A 69 18.15 3.43 -10.02
C PHE A 69 19.65 3.06 -9.96
N GLY A 70 20.02 1.86 -10.43
CA GLY A 70 21.41 1.39 -10.38
C GLY A 70 21.99 1.45 -8.97
N SER A 71 23.20 2.02 -8.82
CA SER A 71 23.88 2.15 -7.53
C SER A 71 23.15 3.08 -6.54
N MET A 72 22.29 4.00 -6.98
CA MET A 72 21.47 4.86 -6.12
C MET A 72 20.55 4.03 -5.23
N ALA A 73 20.12 2.83 -5.66
CA ALA A 73 19.33 1.92 -4.84
C ALA A 73 19.97 1.59 -3.50
N ILE A 74 21.30 1.56 -3.42
CA ILE A 74 22.05 1.31 -2.17
C ILE A 74 21.69 2.39 -1.14
N LEU A 75 21.69 3.66 -1.56
CA LEU A 75 21.30 4.78 -0.68
C LEU A 75 19.85 4.65 -0.22
N LEU A 76 18.95 4.26 -1.12
CA LEU A 76 17.53 4.05 -0.79
C LEU A 76 17.37 2.92 0.23
N PHE A 77 18.10 1.82 0.11
CA PHE A 77 18.07 0.75 1.11
C PHE A 77 18.58 1.23 2.48
N PHE A 78 19.62 2.06 2.52
CA PHE A 78 20.10 2.65 3.78
C PHE A 78 19.06 3.58 4.39
N ILE A 79 18.40 4.43 3.61
CA ILE A 79 17.33 5.31 4.08
C ILE A 79 16.19 4.48 4.69
N LEU A 80 15.75 3.44 4.01
CA LEU A 80 14.70 2.56 4.52
C LEU A 80 15.15 1.78 5.77
N ALA A 81 16.41 1.35 5.85
CA ALA A 81 16.96 0.62 6.99
C ALA A 81 17.08 1.47 8.28
N ILE A 82 16.99 2.79 8.18
CA ILE A 82 16.95 3.69 9.36
C ILE A 82 15.76 3.30 10.27
N PHE A 83 14.60 2.99 9.71
CA PHE A 83 13.38 2.71 10.49
C PHE A 83 13.49 1.42 11.31
N PRO A 84 13.88 0.26 10.76
CA PRO A 84 14.19 -0.92 11.56
C PRO A 84 15.32 -0.72 12.56
N THR A 85 16.28 0.16 12.26
CA THR A 85 17.35 0.50 13.21
C THR A 85 16.78 1.26 14.41
N PHE A 86 15.97 2.27 14.20
CA PHE A 86 15.26 2.97 15.28
C PHE A 86 14.35 2.05 16.07
N PHE A 87 13.65 1.13 15.39
CA PHE A 87 12.86 0.11 16.06
C PHE A 87 13.70 -0.77 16.98
N ALA A 88 14.85 -1.25 16.52
CA ALA A 88 15.72 -2.12 17.31
C ALA A 88 16.28 -1.39 18.56
N VAL A 89 16.75 -0.16 18.39
CA VAL A 89 17.22 0.68 19.49
C VAL A 89 16.10 1.01 20.47
N GLY A 90 14.94 1.43 19.95
CA GLY A 90 13.77 1.73 20.76
C GLY A 90 13.27 0.49 21.54
N THR A 91 13.29 -0.70 20.92
CA THR A 91 12.97 -1.96 21.61
C THR A 91 13.93 -2.24 22.76
N ALA A 92 15.25 -2.01 22.59
CA ALA A 92 16.23 -2.15 23.66
C ALA A 92 15.94 -1.16 24.81
N SER A 93 15.63 0.10 24.50
CA SER A 93 15.28 1.12 25.50
C SER A 93 13.98 0.81 26.24
N LEU A 94 12.94 0.38 25.53
CA LEU A 94 11.66 -0.05 26.12
C LEU A 94 11.87 -1.23 27.07
N ARG A 95 12.66 -2.21 26.66
CA ARG A 95 12.99 -3.36 27.49
C ARG A 95 13.70 -2.96 28.80
N GLU A 96 14.69 -2.05 28.74
CA GLU A 96 15.41 -1.56 29.91
C GLU A 96 14.46 -0.83 30.89
N SER A 97 13.57 0.01 30.37
CA SER A 97 12.64 0.80 31.19
C SER A 97 11.39 0.03 31.65
N LEU A 98 10.94 -0.95 30.87
CA LEU A 98 9.67 -1.65 31.05
C LEU A 98 9.86 -3.16 31.24
N GLY A 99 11.09 -3.62 31.40
CA GLY A 99 11.40 -5.04 31.58
C GLY A 99 10.55 -5.68 32.69
N GLY A 100 9.95 -6.85 32.40
CA GLY A 100 9.03 -7.53 33.30
C GLY A 100 7.59 -6.99 33.31
N LYS A 101 7.29 -5.85 32.69
CA LYS A 101 5.91 -5.36 32.56
C LYS A 101 5.13 -6.13 31.49
N LYS A 102 3.89 -6.53 31.82
CA LYS A 102 3.03 -7.31 30.90
C LYS A 102 2.69 -6.58 29.60
N TRP A 103 2.74 -5.26 29.59
CA TRP A 103 2.40 -4.43 28.42
C TRP A 103 3.62 -4.12 27.50
N LEU A 104 4.83 -4.60 27.82
CA LEU A 104 6.00 -4.45 26.97
C LEU A 104 5.77 -4.87 25.49
N PRO A 105 5.14 -6.03 25.19
CA PRO A 105 4.86 -6.41 23.80
C PRO A 105 3.98 -5.40 23.06
N ILE A 106 2.99 -4.81 23.74
CA ILE A 106 2.11 -3.79 23.17
C ILE A 106 2.92 -2.53 22.84
N ALA A 107 3.80 -2.09 23.74
CA ALA A 107 4.68 -0.95 23.50
C ALA A 107 5.60 -1.18 22.29
N ILE A 108 6.12 -2.40 22.11
CA ILE A 108 6.93 -2.79 20.95
C ILE A 108 6.09 -2.75 19.65
N GLY A 109 4.85 -3.26 19.69
CA GLY A 109 3.93 -3.18 18.55
C GLY A 109 3.60 -1.73 18.17
N ILE A 110 3.32 -0.87 19.16
CA ILE A 110 3.08 0.58 18.97
C ILE A 110 4.32 1.24 18.33
N LEU A 111 5.51 0.95 18.85
CA LEU A 111 6.76 1.50 18.29
C LEU A 111 6.96 1.11 16.83
N TRP A 112 6.76 -0.18 16.49
CA TRP A 112 6.86 -0.64 15.11
C TRP A 112 5.87 0.08 14.20
N THR A 113 4.59 0.03 14.56
CA THR A 113 3.50 0.59 13.74
C THR A 113 3.62 2.10 13.60
N GLY A 114 4.07 2.80 14.65
CA GLY A 114 4.32 4.22 14.59
C GLY A 114 5.44 4.59 13.61
N LEU A 115 6.56 3.85 13.62
CA LEU A 115 7.67 4.04 12.68
C LEU A 115 7.27 3.64 11.26
N GLU A 116 6.48 2.57 11.10
CA GLU A 116 5.97 2.09 9.82
C GLU A 116 5.04 3.13 9.18
N TYR A 117 4.09 3.67 9.94
CA TYR A 117 3.18 4.71 9.48
C TYR A 117 3.93 5.99 9.12
N PHE A 118 4.85 6.44 9.98
CA PHE A 118 5.68 7.62 9.70
C PHE A 118 6.46 7.44 8.40
N ARG A 119 7.11 6.29 8.18
CA ARG A 119 7.81 5.96 6.95
C ARG A 119 6.89 5.97 5.73
N GLY A 120 5.69 5.40 5.87
CA GLY A 120 4.75 5.21 4.77
C GLY A 120 3.99 6.47 4.36
N GLU A 121 3.57 7.28 5.34
CA GLU A 121 2.60 8.36 5.10
C GLU A 121 3.16 9.77 5.35
N TRP A 122 4.11 9.95 6.28
CA TRP A 122 4.55 11.27 6.73
C TRP A 122 6.00 11.63 6.39
N PHE A 123 6.85 10.66 6.17
CA PHE A 123 8.24 10.91 5.79
C PHE A 123 8.33 11.56 4.41
N THR A 124 9.35 12.39 4.15
CA THR A 124 9.50 13.11 2.87
C THR A 124 9.58 12.14 1.69
N LEU A 125 10.35 11.05 1.82
CA LEU A 125 10.41 9.95 0.87
C LEU A 125 9.48 8.82 1.32
N ARG A 126 8.17 9.11 1.37
CA ARG A 126 7.16 8.14 1.84
C ARG A 126 7.20 6.88 0.98
N PHE A 127 7.21 5.74 1.65
CA PHE A 127 7.23 4.45 0.99
C PHE A 127 6.46 3.43 1.84
N PRO A 128 5.17 3.20 1.56
CA PRO A 128 4.30 2.37 2.42
C PRO A 128 4.41 0.87 2.16
N TRP A 129 5.37 0.44 1.34
CA TRP A 129 5.57 -0.95 0.97
C TRP A 129 6.29 -1.75 2.06
N ILE A 130 6.18 -3.09 1.97
CA ILE A 130 6.88 -4.04 2.83
C ILE A 130 6.54 -3.84 4.30
N THR A 131 5.27 -4.04 4.62
CA THR A 131 4.76 -4.00 5.99
C THR A 131 4.19 -5.37 6.38
N PRO A 132 4.24 -5.80 7.66
CA PRO A 132 3.61 -7.04 8.08
C PRO A 132 2.13 -7.14 7.71
N GLY A 133 1.41 -6.01 7.74
CA GLY A 133 0.00 -5.96 7.37
C GLY A 133 -0.25 -6.17 5.89
N THR A 134 0.64 -5.67 5.00
CA THR A 134 0.51 -5.90 3.55
C THR A 134 1.07 -7.25 3.10
N ALA A 135 1.88 -7.91 3.95
CA ALA A 135 2.36 -9.27 3.68
C ALA A 135 1.26 -10.33 3.85
N LEU A 136 0.20 -10.04 4.61
CA LEU A 136 -0.95 -10.91 4.79
C LEU A 136 -2.06 -10.56 3.79
N PRO A 137 -2.86 -11.50 3.33
CA PRO A 137 -4.00 -11.17 2.47
C PRO A 137 -5.02 -10.32 3.24
N PRO A 138 -5.72 -9.39 2.56
CA PRO A 138 -6.85 -8.68 3.16
C PRO A 138 -7.88 -9.65 3.72
N GLY A 139 -8.37 -9.41 4.92
CA GLY A 139 -9.30 -10.30 5.61
C GLY A 139 -10.28 -9.54 6.51
N TYR A 140 -10.91 -10.26 7.43
CA TYR A 140 -11.95 -9.71 8.30
C TYR A 140 -11.54 -8.49 9.14
N LEU A 141 -10.25 -8.35 9.49
CA LEU A 141 -9.77 -7.20 10.26
C LEU A 141 -9.53 -5.97 9.38
N THR A 142 -9.28 -6.14 8.09
CA THR A 142 -8.89 -5.05 7.20
C THR A 142 -9.90 -3.90 7.15
N PRO A 143 -11.23 -4.10 7.02
CA PRO A 143 -12.20 -3.02 7.00
C PRO A 143 -12.42 -2.35 8.38
N PHE A 144 -11.77 -2.85 9.44
CA PHE A 144 -11.84 -2.26 10.78
C PHE A 144 -10.58 -1.49 11.14
N ILE A 145 -9.41 -2.07 10.96
CA ILE A 145 -8.15 -1.54 11.48
C ILE A 145 -7.09 -1.26 10.40
N GLY A 146 -7.36 -1.61 9.15
CA GLY A 146 -6.45 -1.42 8.01
C GLY A 146 -5.12 -2.16 8.16
N VAL A 147 -4.22 -1.92 7.21
CA VAL A 147 -2.90 -2.59 7.20
C VAL A 147 -2.06 -2.26 8.44
N TYR A 148 -2.10 -1.02 8.91
CA TYR A 148 -1.32 -0.60 10.09
C TYR A 148 -1.83 -1.24 11.38
N GLY A 149 -3.14 -1.42 11.51
CA GLY A 149 -3.71 -2.16 12.64
C GLY A 149 -3.38 -3.65 12.61
N VAL A 150 -3.35 -4.27 11.43
CA VAL A 150 -2.89 -5.65 11.26
C VAL A 150 -1.41 -5.76 11.63
N SER A 151 -0.54 -4.85 11.17
CA SER A 151 0.87 -4.78 11.57
C SER A 151 1.03 -4.65 13.08
N LEU A 152 0.23 -3.80 13.74
CA LEU A 152 0.22 -3.64 15.20
C LEU A 152 -0.02 -4.98 15.91
N LEU A 153 -1.04 -5.73 15.48
CA LEU A 153 -1.39 -7.00 16.09
C LEU A 153 -0.32 -8.07 15.83
N VAL A 154 0.20 -8.17 14.61
CA VAL A 154 1.27 -9.12 14.24
C VAL A 154 2.51 -8.88 15.08
N VAL A 155 2.99 -7.63 15.13
CA VAL A 155 4.24 -7.33 15.86
C VAL A 155 4.04 -7.41 17.38
N THR A 156 2.88 -7.03 17.90
CA THR A 156 2.55 -7.23 19.31
C THR A 156 2.54 -8.72 19.67
N GLY A 157 1.93 -9.55 18.85
CA GLY A 157 1.90 -11.01 19.03
C GLY A 157 3.30 -11.63 18.97
N ALA A 158 4.09 -11.24 17.96
CA ALA A 158 5.47 -11.66 17.82
C ALA A 158 6.34 -11.24 19.02
N ALA A 159 6.17 -10.01 19.50
CA ALA A 159 6.85 -9.50 20.71
C ALA A 159 6.44 -10.29 21.95
N ALA A 160 5.16 -10.60 22.09
CA ALA A 160 4.68 -11.40 23.22
C ALA A 160 5.34 -12.80 23.24
N VAL A 161 5.43 -13.45 22.08
CA VAL A 161 6.16 -14.74 21.95
C VAL A 161 7.65 -14.57 22.31
N ALA A 162 8.32 -13.57 21.72
CA ALA A 162 9.74 -13.33 21.94
C ALA A 162 10.05 -13.03 23.42
N PHE A 163 9.16 -12.31 24.12
CA PHE A 163 9.32 -11.95 25.55
C PHE A 163 8.60 -12.92 26.51
N ARG A 164 8.35 -14.16 26.06
CA ARG A 164 7.84 -15.29 26.88
C ARG A 164 6.41 -15.15 27.39
N GLN A 165 5.58 -14.31 26.79
CA GLN A 165 4.14 -14.25 27.01
C GLN A 165 3.40 -15.12 25.98
N PHE A 166 3.76 -16.41 25.92
CA PHE A 166 3.39 -17.33 24.84
C PHE A 166 1.89 -17.43 24.61
N ARG A 167 1.07 -17.51 25.67
CA ARG A 167 -0.39 -17.64 25.54
C ARG A 167 -0.99 -16.39 24.89
N PHE A 168 -0.59 -15.21 25.33
CA PHE A 168 -1.06 -13.94 24.75
C PHE A 168 -0.62 -13.80 23.29
N GLY A 169 0.66 -14.05 23.01
CA GLY A 169 1.18 -13.98 21.65
C GLY A 169 0.52 -14.99 20.71
N ALA A 170 0.37 -16.25 21.12
CA ALA A 170 -0.26 -17.29 20.33
C ALA A 170 -1.73 -16.96 20.01
N VAL A 171 -2.50 -16.50 21.00
CA VAL A 171 -3.90 -16.09 20.78
C VAL A 171 -3.97 -14.93 19.77
N LEU A 172 -3.13 -13.91 19.94
CA LEU A 172 -3.16 -12.74 19.07
C LEU A 172 -2.79 -13.10 17.61
N LEU A 173 -1.73 -13.87 17.42
CA LEU A 173 -1.33 -14.34 16.08
C LEU A 173 -2.36 -15.27 15.46
N ALA A 174 -3.01 -16.14 16.28
CA ALA A 174 -4.10 -16.98 15.80
C ALA A 174 -5.32 -16.16 15.36
N VAL A 175 -5.69 -15.11 16.11
CA VAL A 175 -6.77 -14.20 15.71
C VAL A 175 -6.46 -13.54 14.37
N VAL A 176 -5.23 -13.02 14.17
CA VAL A 176 -4.83 -12.44 12.90
C VAL A 176 -4.85 -13.49 11.78
N ALA A 177 -4.30 -14.68 12.02
CA ALA A 177 -4.31 -15.77 11.04
C ALA A 177 -5.73 -16.16 10.64
N LEU A 178 -6.60 -16.39 11.60
CA LEU A 178 -8.02 -16.71 11.33
C LEU A 178 -8.70 -15.59 10.54
N ALA A 179 -8.51 -14.35 10.96
CA ALA A 179 -9.11 -13.21 10.27
C ALA A 179 -8.60 -13.02 8.83
N SER A 180 -7.35 -13.41 8.54
CA SER A 180 -6.77 -13.29 7.20
C SER A 180 -7.11 -14.48 6.28
N TYR A 181 -7.32 -15.68 6.83
CA TYR A 181 -7.46 -16.91 6.03
C TYR A 181 -8.83 -17.58 6.11
N LEU A 182 -9.69 -17.21 7.07
CA LEU A 182 -11.06 -17.72 7.06
C LEU A 182 -11.78 -17.22 5.79
N PRO A 183 -12.53 -18.12 5.12
CA PRO A 183 -13.31 -17.75 3.94
C PRO A 183 -14.30 -16.64 4.29
N ALA A 184 -14.13 -15.48 3.69
CA ALA A 184 -15.13 -14.42 3.79
C ALA A 184 -16.34 -14.74 2.90
N PRO A 185 -17.57 -14.39 3.31
CA PRO A 185 -18.74 -14.51 2.44
C PRO A 185 -18.48 -13.81 1.10
N PRO A 186 -19.10 -14.24 -0.01
CA PRO A 186 -18.96 -13.54 -1.28
C PRO A 186 -19.39 -12.08 -1.13
N SER A 187 -18.71 -11.19 -1.83
CA SER A 187 -19.17 -9.80 -1.99
C SER A 187 -20.47 -9.80 -2.79
N PRO A 188 -21.33 -8.79 -2.63
CA PRO A 188 -22.45 -8.60 -3.54
C PRO A 188 -21.95 -8.66 -4.98
N PRO A 189 -22.70 -9.29 -5.91
CA PRO A 189 -22.31 -9.34 -7.31
C PRO A 189 -22.20 -7.93 -7.86
N GLY A 190 -21.23 -7.72 -8.74
CA GLY A 190 -21.10 -6.44 -9.46
C GLY A 190 -22.25 -6.26 -10.43
N GLU A 191 -22.80 -5.06 -10.47
CA GLU A 191 -23.93 -4.70 -11.35
C GLU A 191 -23.44 -4.33 -12.74
N PHE A 192 -22.28 -3.67 -12.83
CA PHE A 192 -21.72 -3.09 -14.05
C PHE A 192 -20.69 -4.02 -14.69
N THR A 193 -20.69 -4.09 -16.01
CA THR A 193 -19.63 -4.70 -16.81
C THR A 193 -18.57 -3.65 -17.13
N ILE A 194 -17.38 -3.83 -16.59
CA ILE A 194 -16.27 -2.90 -16.79
C ILE A 194 -15.21 -3.58 -17.63
N VAL A 195 -14.76 -2.88 -18.67
CA VAL A 195 -13.68 -3.26 -19.56
C VAL A 195 -12.42 -2.50 -19.16
N ALA A 196 -11.38 -3.21 -18.72
CA ALA A 196 -10.07 -2.62 -18.47
C ALA A 196 -9.07 -3.09 -19.54
N VAL A 197 -8.45 -2.14 -20.23
CA VAL A 197 -7.48 -2.44 -21.29
C VAL A 197 -6.07 -2.40 -20.73
N GLN A 198 -5.27 -3.41 -21.03
CA GLN A 198 -3.85 -3.49 -20.72
C GLN A 198 -3.02 -3.31 -21.99
N GLY A 199 -2.00 -2.47 -21.94
CA GLY A 199 -1.03 -2.34 -23.00
C GLY A 199 -0.02 -1.23 -22.74
N GLU A 200 1.26 -1.55 -22.94
CA GLU A 200 2.36 -0.59 -22.97
C GLU A 200 2.82 -0.46 -24.43
N ASP A 201 3.18 0.73 -24.83
CA ASP A 201 3.59 1.04 -26.20
C ASP A 201 2.53 0.72 -27.27
N VAL A 202 1.26 0.70 -26.91
CA VAL A 202 0.14 0.54 -27.82
C VAL A 202 -0.36 1.91 -28.29
N SER A 203 -0.79 1.98 -29.54
CA SER A 203 -1.30 3.22 -30.12
C SER A 203 -2.70 3.56 -29.60
N PHE A 204 -3.11 4.83 -29.77
CA PHE A 204 -4.48 5.24 -29.50
C PHE A 204 -5.52 4.40 -30.28
N ASP A 205 -5.23 4.05 -31.53
CA ASP A 205 -6.11 3.22 -32.35
C ASP A 205 -6.17 1.76 -31.84
N ASP A 206 -5.09 1.27 -31.25
CA ASP A 206 -5.09 -0.05 -30.62
C ASP A 206 -5.96 -0.07 -29.34
N TYR A 207 -5.93 0.97 -28.52
CA TYR A 207 -6.86 1.09 -27.40
C TYR A 207 -8.32 1.08 -27.87
N LEU A 208 -8.64 1.82 -28.93
CA LEU A 208 -9.98 1.79 -29.53
C LEU A 208 -10.34 0.41 -30.06
N ARG A 209 -9.44 -0.24 -30.79
CA ARG A 209 -9.65 -1.58 -31.36
C ARG A 209 -9.86 -2.64 -30.28
N LEU A 210 -9.02 -2.66 -29.24
CA LEU A 210 -9.13 -3.57 -28.11
C LEU A 210 -10.44 -3.37 -27.37
N SER A 211 -10.83 -2.13 -27.13
CA SER A 211 -12.09 -1.82 -26.45
C SER A 211 -13.32 -2.24 -27.28
N ARG A 212 -13.30 -2.03 -28.60
CA ARG A 212 -14.39 -2.50 -29.51
C ARG A 212 -14.48 -4.02 -29.55
N GLY A 213 -13.35 -4.72 -29.42
CA GLY A 213 -13.31 -6.19 -29.39
C GLY A 213 -13.86 -6.82 -28.12
N ALA A 214 -14.09 -6.06 -27.06
CA ALA A 214 -14.69 -6.56 -25.83
C ALA A 214 -16.16 -7.00 -26.07
N PRO A 215 -16.61 -8.09 -25.42
CA PRO A 215 -18.00 -8.54 -25.54
C PRO A 215 -18.98 -7.56 -24.86
N ASP A 216 -20.16 -7.40 -25.45
CA ASP A 216 -21.26 -6.61 -24.87
C ASP A 216 -22.06 -7.41 -23.83
N PRO A 217 -22.74 -6.73 -22.89
CA PRO A 217 -22.82 -5.28 -22.69
C PRO A 217 -21.57 -4.71 -21.99
N VAL A 218 -21.28 -3.43 -22.19
CA VAL A 218 -20.20 -2.69 -21.53
C VAL A 218 -20.76 -1.42 -20.88
N ASP A 219 -20.60 -1.27 -19.57
CA ASP A 219 -21.05 -0.07 -18.85
C ASP A 219 -19.97 0.99 -18.71
N ALA A 220 -18.70 0.57 -18.51
CA ALA A 220 -17.55 1.48 -18.44
C ALA A 220 -16.31 0.86 -19.06
N ILE A 221 -15.40 1.75 -19.52
CA ILE A 221 -14.08 1.38 -20.07
C ILE A 221 -13.01 2.10 -19.26
N VAL A 222 -11.91 1.41 -18.97
CA VAL A 222 -10.75 1.99 -18.27
C VAL A 222 -9.49 1.72 -19.09
N TRP A 223 -8.76 2.78 -19.41
CA TRP A 223 -7.45 2.71 -20.06
C TRP A 223 -6.35 3.08 -19.07
N PRO A 224 -5.10 2.64 -19.29
CA PRO A 224 -3.98 2.91 -18.40
C PRO A 224 -3.67 4.39 -18.19
N GLU A 225 -2.80 4.63 -17.22
CA GLU A 225 -2.11 5.91 -17.02
C GLU A 225 -1.27 6.25 -18.26
N TYR A 226 -1.31 7.51 -18.69
CA TYR A 226 -0.68 8.00 -19.94
C TYR A 226 -1.12 7.29 -21.23
N ALA A 227 -2.27 6.63 -21.23
CA ALA A 227 -2.79 5.97 -22.43
C ALA A 227 -2.96 6.95 -23.61
N VAL A 228 -3.23 8.23 -23.33
CA VAL A 228 -3.40 9.27 -24.35
C VAL A 228 -2.59 10.52 -23.99
N VAL A 229 -1.49 10.73 -24.67
CA VAL A 229 -0.66 11.94 -24.54
C VAL A 229 -0.51 12.56 -25.92
N PRO A 230 -0.58 13.90 -26.05
CA PRO A 230 -0.97 14.91 -25.06
C PRO A 230 -2.46 14.84 -24.70
N ASP A 231 -2.88 15.76 -23.80
CA ASP A 231 -4.22 15.81 -23.21
C ASP A 231 -5.32 15.62 -24.25
N ILE A 232 -6.17 14.62 -24.03
CA ILE A 232 -7.25 14.26 -24.95
C ILE A 232 -8.25 15.42 -25.13
N ARG A 233 -8.43 16.26 -24.11
CA ARG A 233 -9.33 17.43 -24.13
C ARG A 233 -8.90 18.48 -25.16
N THR A 234 -7.62 18.50 -25.51
CA THR A 234 -7.03 19.37 -26.54
C THR A 234 -7.05 18.76 -27.94
N LYS A 235 -7.57 17.53 -28.11
CA LYS A 235 -7.56 16.75 -29.34
C LYS A 235 -8.98 16.38 -29.78
N PRO A 236 -9.73 17.29 -30.44
CA PRO A 236 -11.14 17.09 -30.81
C PRO A 236 -11.40 15.79 -31.59
N GLY A 237 -10.49 15.41 -32.50
CA GLY A 237 -10.60 14.16 -33.26
C GLY A 237 -10.51 12.91 -32.40
N ARG A 238 -9.56 12.87 -31.45
CA ARG A 238 -9.45 11.75 -30.51
C ARG A 238 -10.65 11.70 -29.56
N MET A 239 -11.12 12.87 -29.09
CA MET A 239 -12.30 12.96 -28.25
C MET A 239 -13.53 12.43 -28.98
N ALA A 240 -13.74 12.79 -30.26
CA ALA A 240 -14.82 12.25 -31.08
C ALA A 240 -14.72 10.72 -31.26
N SER A 241 -13.49 10.18 -31.44
CA SER A 241 -13.29 8.73 -31.55
C SER A 241 -13.65 8.00 -30.25
N VAL A 242 -13.36 8.58 -29.08
CA VAL A 242 -13.75 8.01 -27.75
C VAL A 242 -15.28 8.06 -27.61
N ARG A 243 -15.93 9.18 -27.95
CA ARG A 243 -17.40 9.28 -27.90
C ARG A 243 -18.10 8.30 -28.85
N ASN A 244 -17.55 8.10 -30.04
CA ASN A 244 -18.04 7.07 -30.95
C ASN A 244 -17.87 5.66 -30.35
N LEU A 245 -16.73 5.36 -29.71
CA LEU A 245 -16.55 4.09 -29.01
C LEU A 245 -17.60 3.89 -27.90
N LEU A 246 -17.88 4.93 -27.11
CA LEU A 246 -18.91 4.87 -26.07
C LEU A 246 -20.29 4.64 -26.66
N ALA A 247 -20.60 5.24 -27.80
CA ALA A 247 -21.87 5.02 -28.51
C ALA A 247 -21.94 3.61 -29.10
N ASP A 248 -20.88 3.14 -29.77
CA ASP A 248 -20.79 1.79 -30.38
C ASP A 248 -20.97 0.68 -29.32
N LYS A 249 -20.44 0.88 -28.11
CA LYS A 249 -20.49 -0.10 -26.99
C LYS A 249 -21.67 0.12 -26.03
N GLU A 250 -22.50 1.14 -26.28
CA GLU A 250 -23.54 1.62 -25.36
C GLU A 250 -23.01 1.92 -23.95
N ALA A 251 -21.70 2.14 -23.81
CA ALA A 251 -21.06 2.41 -22.54
C ALA A 251 -21.38 3.81 -22.01
N ALA A 252 -21.52 3.94 -20.70
CA ALA A 252 -21.83 5.22 -20.06
C ALA A 252 -20.60 6.15 -19.96
N LEU A 253 -19.42 5.57 -19.77
CA LEU A 253 -18.19 6.36 -19.58
C LEU A 253 -16.92 5.59 -19.95
N LEU A 254 -15.85 6.37 -20.16
CA LEU A 254 -14.47 5.89 -20.30
C LEU A 254 -13.54 6.74 -19.42
N THR A 255 -12.75 6.09 -18.59
CA THR A 255 -11.67 6.71 -17.81
C THR A 255 -10.32 6.40 -18.42
N LEU A 256 -9.46 7.40 -18.58
CA LEU A 256 -8.10 7.25 -19.12
C LEU A 256 -7.11 8.16 -18.43
N GLY A 257 -5.82 7.75 -18.44
CA GLY A 257 -4.71 8.60 -18.03
C GLY A 257 -4.17 9.44 -19.18
N THR A 258 -3.85 10.70 -18.87
CA THR A 258 -3.29 11.69 -19.80
C THR A 258 -2.32 12.62 -19.07
N ARG A 259 -1.69 13.54 -19.81
CA ARG A 259 -0.90 14.65 -19.29
C ARG A 259 -1.63 15.96 -19.54
N THR A 260 -1.78 16.78 -18.49
CA THR A 260 -2.33 18.13 -18.60
C THR A 260 -1.21 19.15 -18.42
N ASP A 261 -0.92 19.93 -19.45
CA ASP A 261 0.01 21.05 -19.37
C ASP A 261 -0.73 22.29 -18.87
N HIS A 262 -0.08 23.08 -18.00
CA HIS A 262 -0.61 24.32 -17.40
C HIS A 262 0.02 25.55 -18.07
N ASP A 263 -0.63 26.71 -17.93
CA ASP A 263 -0.21 27.98 -18.54
C ASP A 263 1.14 28.49 -18.00
N ASP A 264 1.52 28.07 -16.79
CA ASP A 264 2.80 28.43 -16.15
C ASP A 264 3.98 27.52 -16.59
N GLY A 265 3.73 26.59 -17.51
CA GLY A 265 4.71 25.64 -18.01
C GLY A 265 4.88 24.39 -17.14
N SER A 266 4.20 24.29 -16.01
CA SER A 266 4.10 23.06 -15.23
C SER A 266 3.13 22.08 -15.90
N TRP A 267 3.04 20.83 -15.39
CA TRP A 267 2.10 19.85 -15.87
C TRP A 267 1.66 18.90 -14.76
N SER A 268 0.53 18.25 -14.94
CA SER A 268 0.00 17.25 -14.02
C SER A 268 -0.31 15.93 -14.72
N ASN A 269 0.00 14.84 -14.04
CA ASN A 269 -0.48 13.51 -14.37
C ASN A 269 -1.98 13.43 -14.05
N THR A 270 -2.79 13.12 -15.04
CA THR A 270 -4.23 13.37 -14.99
C THR A 270 -5.02 12.14 -15.41
N ALA A 271 -6.04 11.79 -14.64
CA ALA A 271 -7.11 10.90 -15.08
C ALA A 271 -8.33 11.73 -15.53
N VAL A 272 -8.85 11.44 -16.71
CA VAL A 272 -10.03 12.09 -17.27
C VAL A 272 -11.12 11.04 -17.47
N THR A 273 -12.32 11.30 -16.97
CA THR A 273 -13.51 10.48 -17.22
C THR A 273 -14.42 11.19 -18.21
N ILE A 274 -14.68 10.52 -19.31
CA ILE A 274 -15.40 11.03 -20.48
C ILE A 274 -16.72 10.29 -20.53
N GLY A 275 -17.82 11.02 -20.52
CA GLY A 275 -19.16 10.55 -20.85
C GLY A 275 -19.45 10.67 -22.34
N ARG A 276 -20.69 10.31 -22.75
CA ARG A 276 -21.10 10.41 -24.16
C ARG A 276 -21.07 11.85 -24.66
N ASP A 277 -21.49 12.81 -23.85
CA ASP A 277 -21.61 14.21 -24.25
C ASP A 277 -20.58 15.09 -23.56
N ASP A 278 -20.28 14.84 -22.28
CA ASP A 278 -19.50 15.70 -21.43
C ASP A 278 -18.28 15.00 -20.83
N ILE A 279 -17.36 15.78 -20.27
CA ILE A 279 -16.35 15.32 -19.34
C ILE A 279 -16.98 15.25 -17.95
N LEU A 280 -17.07 14.05 -17.39
CA LEU A 280 -17.74 13.80 -16.11
C LEU A 280 -16.85 14.19 -14.92
N GLY A 281 -15.53 14.07 -15.07
CA GLY A 281 -14.61 14.42 -14.01
C GLY A 281 -13.15 14.34 -14.41
N THR A 282 -12.33 14.93 -13.56
CA THR A 282 -10.86 14.96 -13.69
C THR A 282 -10.23 14.77 -12.32
N HIS A 283 -9.17 13.98 -12.26
CA HIS A 283 -8.33 13.81 -11.07
C HIS A 283 -6.86 14.05 -11.42
N PHE A 284 -6.18 14.86 -10.64
CA PHE A 284 -4.73 15.06 -10.72
C PHE A 284 -4.05 14.14 -9.70
N LYS A 285 -3.03 13.40 -10.13
CA LYS A 285 -2.31 12.46 -9.27
C LYS A 285 -1.82 13.14 -8.00
N ASN A 286 -2.24 12.64 -6.84
CA ASN A 286 -1.88 13.24 -5.53
C ASN A 286 -0.47 12.84 -5.08
N ARG A 287 0.01 11.70 -5.56
CA ARG A 287 1.29 11.12 -5.16
C ARG A 287 2.15 10.81 -6.39
N PRO A 288 2.82 11.81 -6.98
CA PRO A 288 3.81 11.58 -8.02
C PRO A 288 4.88 10.59 -7.52
N VAL A 289 5.38 9.76 -8.43
CA VAL A 289 6.40 8.76 -8.10
C VAL A 289 7.74 9.46 -7.84
N HIS A 290 8.34 9.20 -6.69
CA HIS A 290 9.61 9.83 -6.31
C HIS A 290 10.71 9.56 -7.34
N PHE A 291 11.51 10.57 -7.63
CA PHE A 291 12.65 10.55 -8.56
C PHE A 291 12.27 10.41 -10.04
N PHE A 292 10.99 10.46 -10.39
CA PHE A 292 10.52 10.55 -11.75
C PHE A 292 9.93 11.93 -12.04
N ASP A 293 9.97 12.35 -13.29
CA ASP A 293 9.18 13.48 -13.75
C ASP A 293 7.74 12.98 -13.97
N ASP A 294 6.91 13.11 -12.93
CA ASP A 294 5.54 12.59 -12.88
C ASP A 294 4.52 13.72 -12.64
N GLY A 295 4.94 14.95 -12.92
CA GLY A 295 4.13 16.16 -12.85
C GLY A 295 3.91 16.71 -11.45
N GLU A 296 3.21 17.84 -11.36
CA GLU A 296 2.86 18.49 -10.11
C GLU A 296 1.74 17.71 -9.39
N PRO A 297 1.84 17.57 -8.06
CA PRO A 297 0.86 16.82 -7.30
C PRO A 297 -0.48 17.52 -7.23
N GLY A 298 -1.56 16.76 -7.42
CA GLY A 298 -2.91 17.19 -7.06
C GLY A 298 -3.08 17.30 -5.54
N THR A 299 -4.00 18.14 -5.11
CA THR A 299 -4.26 18.44 -3.69
C THR A 299 -5.46 17.69 -3.12
N GLU A 300 -6.33 17.17 -3.99
CA GLU A 300 -7.58 16.53 -3.62
C GLU A 300 -7.72 15.13 -4.22
N ALA A 301 -8.15 14.17 -3.42
CA ALA A 301 -8.61 12.89 -3.91
C ALA A 301 -10.06 13.03 -4.39
N THR A 302 -10.23 13.34 -5.69
CA THR A 302 -11.53 13.67 -6.26
C THR A 302 -12.45 12.46 -6.37
N ALA A 303 -13.74 12.71 -6.11
CA ALA A 303 -14.84 11.82 -6.44
C ALA A 303 -15.92 12.65 -7.13
N PHE A 304 -16.56 12.11 -8.16
CA PHE A 304 -17.54 12.82 -8.96
C PHE A 304 -18.69 11.91 -9.41
N GLU A 305 -19.85 12.49 -9.59
CA GLU A 305 -21.06 11.79 -9.99
C GLU A 305 -20.99 11.33 -11.46
N THR A 306 -21.46 10.11 -11.70
CA THR A 306 -21.53 9.51 -13.03
C THR A 306 -22.83 8.69 -13.14
N PRO A 307 -23.22 8.24 -14.36
CA PRO A 307 -24.34 7.33 -14.50
C PRO A 307 -24.19 5.99 -13.76
N LEU A 308 -22.98 5.63 -13.33
CA LEU A 308 -22.71 4.42 -12.54
C LEU A 308 -22.60 4.69 -11.03
N GLY A 309 -23.01 5.85 -10.55
CA GLY A 309 -22.78 6.31 -9.17
C GLY A 309 -21.55 7.20 -9.05
N THR A 310 -21.15 7.53 -7.83
CA THR A 310 -19.99 8.38 -7.57
C THR A 310 -18.70 7.57 -7.70
N ILE A 311 -17.82 7.96 -8.61
CA ILE A 311 -16.56 7.26 -8.84
C ILE A 311 -15.34 8.09 -8.43
N ALA A 312 -14.25 7.41 -8.10
CA ALA A 312 -12.91 8.00 -8.00
C ALA A 312 -11.98 7.38 -9.04
N THR A 313 -11.08 8.20 -9.57
CA THR A 313 -10.10 7.78 -10.56
C THR A 313 -8.67 8.06 -10.07
N THR A 314 -8.38 7.62 -8.84
CA THR A 314 -7.02 7.69 -8.29
C THR A 314 -6.02 7.01 -9.24
N ILE A 315 -4.81 7.57 -9.37
CA ILE A 315 -3.86 7.15 -10.39
C ILE A 315 -2.73 6.34 -9.76
N CYS A 316 -2.54 5.07 -10.21
CA CYS A 316 -1.33 4.30 -9.95
C CYS A 316 -0.87 4.38 -8.47
N PHE A 317 0.26 5.05 -8.22
CA PHE A 317 0.93 5.23 -6.92
C PHE A 317 0.06 5.94 -5.86
N ASP A 318 -1.04 6.62 -6.25
CA ASP A 318 -2.02 7.13 -5.28
C ASP A 318 -2.59 6.00 -4.40
N ASN A 319 -2.78 4.81 -4.96
CA ASN A 319 -3.35 3.65 -4.27
C ASN A 319 -2.37 2.91 -3.36
N ASP A 320 -1.11 3.30 -3.37
CA ASP A 320 -0.14 2.82 -2.37
C ASP A 320 -0.46 3.42 -0.99
N TYR A 321 -1.04 4.62 -0.97
CA TYR A 321 -1.31 5.38 0.25
C TYR A 321 -2.75 5.19 0.74
N GLY A 322 -2.88 4.71 1.98
CA GLY A 322 -4.18 4.58 2.63
C GLY A 322 -4.92 5.91 2.76
N THR A 323 -4.18 6.99 2.92
CA THR A 323 -4.73 8.35 3.06
C THR A 323 -5.45 8.83 1.80
N VAL A 324 -4.93 8.55 0.59
CA VAL A 324 -5.53 9.01 -0.69
C VAL A 324 -6.81 8.23 -0.97
N ALA A 325 -6.75 6.89 -0.98
CA ALA A 325 -7.93 6.05 -1.24
C ALA A 325 -9.05 6.33 -0.23
N ARG A 326 -8.69 6.47 1.07
CA ARG A 326 -9.66 6.82 2.10
C ARG A 326 -10.30 8.19 1.85
N GLN A 327 -9.51 9.20 1.49
CA GLN A 327 -10.03 10.55 1.24
C GLN A 327 -11.01 10.55 0.07
N ALA A 328 -10.72 9.82 -1.00
CA ALA A 328 -11.66 9.65 -2.12
C ALA A 328 -13.01 9.07 -1.66
N VAL A 329 -12.99 8.07 -0.76
CA VAL A 329 -14.23 7.49 -0.21
C VAL A 329 -14.95 8.45 0.74
N VAL A 330 -14.23 9.24 1.53
CA VAL A 330 -14.85 10.32 2.36
C VAL A 330 -15.49 11.38 1.47
N ASN A 331 -14.91 11.66 0.30
CA ASN A 331 -15.46 12.57 -0.71
C ASN A 331 -16.61 11.94 -1.53
N GLY A 332 -17.04 10.73 -1.19
CA GLY A 332 -18.23 10.09 -1.75
C GLY A 332 -17.98 8.93 -2.71
N ALA A 333 -16.74 8.55 -3.00
CA ALA A 333 -16.47 7.47 -3.96
C ALA A 333 -17.12 6.15 -3.55
N GLU A 334 -17.87 5.55 -4.49
CA GLU A 334 -18.56 4.27 -4.37
C GLU A 334 -17.87 3.16 -5.17
N LEU A 335 -17.12 3.53 -6.19
CA LEU A 335 -16.36 2.66 -7.10
C LEU A 335 -15.04 3.35 -7.48
N PHE A 336 -13.97 2.58 -7.63
CA PHE A 336 -12.68 3.05 -8.16
C PHE A 336 -12.45 2.52 -9.58
N LEU A 337 -12.17 3.42 -10.51
CA LEU A 337 -11.66 3.12 -11.86
C LEU A 337 -10.25 3.71 -11.96
N VAL A 338 -9.24 2.86 -11.94
CA VAL A 338 -7.85 3.23 -11.68
C VAL A 338 -6.98 3.09 -12.92
N PRO A 339 -6.62 4.18 -13.60
CA PRO A 339 -5.50 4.19 -14.54
C PRO A 339 -4.18 3.93 -13.80
N SER A 340 -3.35 3.02 -14.30
CA SER A 340 -2.05 2.70 -13.69
C SER A 340 -0.98 2.47 -14.76
N MET A 341 0.27 2.81 -14.43
CA MET A 341 1.42 2.50 -15.24
C MET A 341 2.46 1.77 -14.38
N ASP A 342 2.70 0.52 -14.74
CA ASP A 342 3.83 -0.25 -14.27
C ASP A 342 4.65 -0.60 -15.50
N ALA A 343 5.73 0.13 -15.75
CA ALA A 343 6.51 -0.03 -16.98
C ALA A 343 7.18 -1.42 -17.04
N ALA A 344 7.22 -2.03 -18.21
CA ALA A 344 7.71 -3.40 -18.39
C ALA A 344 9.11 -3.65 -17.82
N HIS A 345 9.99 -2.62 -17.87
CA HIS A 345 11.35 -2.71 -17.33
C HIS A 345 11.43 -2.65 -15.80
N TRP A 346 10.31 -2.41 -15.08
CA TRP A 346 10.29 -2.35 -13.60
C TRP A 346 10.27 -3.72 -12.93
N THR A 347 10.18 -4.79 -13.65
CA THR A 347 10.19 -6.17 -13.22
C THR A 347 8.86 -6.72 -12.69
N ALA A 348 8.61 -8.01 -12.91
CA ALA A 348 7.42 -8.70 -12.41
C ALA A 348 7.26 -8.62 -10.89
N ARG A 349 8.37 -8.55 -10.12
CA ARG A 349 8.32 -8.43 -8.66
C ARG A 349 7.70 -7.11 -8.24
N GLN A 350 8.10 -6.00 -8.85
CA GLN A 350 7.52 -4.68 -8.58
C GLN A 350 6.02 -4.70 -8.88
N HIS A 351 5.64 -5.16 -10.09
CA HIS A 351 4.25 -5.23 -10.53
C HIS A 351 3.36 -6.02 -9.56
N LEU A 352 3.83 -7.18 -9.10
CA LEU A 352 3.08 -8.00 -8.14
C LEU A 352 2.97 -7.33 -6.76
N GLN A 353 4.04 -6.68 -6.29
CA GLN A 353 4.01 -5.96 -5.01
C GLN A 353 3.07 -4.76 -5.06
N HIS A 354 3.11 -3.97 -6.15
CA HIS A 354 2.21 -2.85 -6.35
C HIS A 354 0.73 -3.31 -6.43
N ALA A 355 0.45 -4.35 -7.20
CA ALA A 355 -0.90 -4.89 -7.36
C ALA A 355 -1.54 -5.37 -6.02
N GLU A 356 -0.73 -5.86 -5.06
CA GLU A 356 -1.25 -6.26 -3.75
C GLU A 356 -1.74 -5.07 -2.91
N LEU A 357 -1.15 -3.87 -3.05
CA LEU A 357 -1.57 -2.70 -2.30
C LEU A 357 -3.00 -2.27 -2.65
N ALA A 358 -3.37 -2.30 -3.92
CA ALA A 358 -4.72 -2.01 -4.38
C ALA A 358 -5.78 -2.91 -3.70
N ARG A 359 -5.45 -4.19 -3.43
CA ARG A 359 -6.33 -5.12 -2.72
C ARG A 359 -6.62 -4.66 -1.29
N HIS A 360 -5.59 -4.13 -0.61
CA HIS A 360 -5.78 -3.58 0.73
C HIS A 360 -6.63 -2.32 0.71
N ARG A 361 -6.43 -1.43 -0.27
CA ARG A 361 -7.25 -0.22 -0.42
C ARG A 361 -8.71 -0.54 -0.65
N ALA A 362 -9.00 -1.52 -1.53
CA ALA A 362 -10.36 -2.00 -1.76
C ALA A 362 -11.01 -2.52 -0.47
N ALA A 363 -10.30 -3.38 0.29
CA ALA A 363 -10.81 -3.98 1.52
C ALA A 363 -10.95 -2.98 2.69
N GLU A 364 -10.00 -2.09 2.87
CA GLU A 364 -10.03 -1.05 3.91
C GLU A 364 -11.26 -0.16 3.76
N ASN A 365 -11.59 0.20 2.52
CA ASN A 365 -12.67 1.12 2.23
C ASN A 365 -13.98 0.44 1.81
N GLY A 366 -13.97 -0.88 1.64
CA GLY A 366 -15.15 -1.64 1.24
C GLY A 366 -15.65 -1.27 -0.16
N ARG A 367 -14.74 -1.06 -1.13
CA ARG A 367 -15.05 -0.59 -2.48
C ARG A 367 -14.58 -1.58 -3.54
N TRP A 368 -15.38 -1.71 -4.61
CA TRP A 368 -14.88 -2.29 -5.82
C TRP A 368 -13.78 -1.40 -6.43
N MET A 369 -12.76 -2.03 -6.99
CA MET A 369 -11.66 -1.33 -7.65
C MET A 369 -11.28 -2.08 -8.93
N VAL A 370 -11.32 -1.39 -10.07
CA VAL A 370 -10.87 -1.91 -11.37
C VAL A 370 -9.65 -1.12 -11.80
N VAL A 371 -8.53 -1.81 -11.91
CA VAL A 371 -7.22 -1.24 -12.28
C VAL A 371 -6.91 -1.64 -13.71
N ALA A 372 -6.67 -0.66 -14.59
CA ALA A 372 -6.11 -0.84 -15.91
C ALA A 372 -4.63 -0.45 -15.87
N SER A 373 -3.73 -1.40 -16.05
CA SER A 373 -2.29 -1.16 -16.01
C SER A 373 -1.66 -1.28 -17.40
N SER A 374 -0.53 -0.60 -17.62
CA SER A 374 0.20 -0.70 -18.89
C SER A 374 0.82 -2.09 -19.09
N SER A 375 1.77 -2.48 -18.26
CA SER A 375 2.42 -3.79 -18.26
C SER A 375 2.29 -4.54 -16.92
N GLY A 376 1.78 -3.86 -15.90
CA GLY A 376 1.49 -4.42 -14.60
C GLY A 376 0.25 -5.30 -14.59
N LEU A 377 -0.28 -5.55 -13.40
CA LEU A 377 -1.43 -6.43 -13.24
C LEU A 377 -2.74 -5.65 -13.40
N THR A 378 -3.34 -5.72 -14.58
CA THR A 378 -4.73 -5.30 -14.77
C THR A 378 -5.62 -6.25 -13.99
N GLN A 379 -6.46 -5.71 -13.09
CA GLN A 379 -7.22 -6.52 -12.15
C GLN A 379 -8.56 -5.88 -11.75
N ALA A 380 -9.53 -6.73 -11.42
CA ALA A 380 -10.76 -6.35 -10.74
C ALA A 380 -10.74 -6.92 -9.31
N ILE A 381 -11.02 -6.06 -8.33
CA ILE A 381 -10.92 -6.34 -6.90
C ILE A 381 -12.26 -6.05 -6.25
N ASP A 382 -12.76 -7.00 -5.48
CA ASP A 382 -14.01 -6.84 -4.76
C ASP A 382 -13.85 -6.03 -3.45
N PRO A 383 -14.94 -5.59 -2.81
CA PRO A 383 -14.92 -4.82 -1.57
C PRO A 383 -14.25 -5.52 -0.36
N ARG A 384 -13.87 -6.78 -0.50
CA ARG A 384 -13.12 -7.55 0.51
C ARG A 384 -11.65 -7.72 0.17
N GLY A 385 -11.19 -7.08 -0.92
CA GLY A 385 -9.81 -7.16 -1.39
C GLY A 385 -9.48 -8.46 -2.13
N ARG A 386 -10.48 -9.24 -2.58
CA ARG A 386 -10.23 -10.43 -3.39
C ARG A 386 -10.09 -10.01 -4.85
N ARG A 387 -9.03 -10.48 -5.51
CA ARG A 387 -8.88 -10.37 -6.95
C ARG A 387 -9.84 -11.34 -7.60
N VAL A 388 -10.89 -10.82 -8.25
CA VAL A 388 -11.92 -11.62 -8.90
C VAL A 388 -11.60 -11.93 -10.35
N ALA A 389 -10.78 -11.08 -10.99
CA ALA A 389 -10.28 -11.29 -12.35
C ALA A 389 -8.95 -10.53 -12.53
N SER A 390 -8.07 -11.01 -13.41
CA SER A 390 -6.83 -10.33 -13.79
C SER A 390 -6.29 -10.83 -15.13
N LEU A 391 -5.46 -10.02 -15.78
CA LEU A 391 -4.68 -10.39 -16.95
C LEU A 391 -3.27 -10.85 -16.56
N PRO A 392 -2.58 -11.58 -17.43
CA PRO A 392 -1.13 -11.82 -17.29
C PRO A 392 -0.34 -10.51 -17.31
N LEU A 393 0.83 -10.50 -16.68
CA LEU A 393 1.76 -9.36 -16.76
C LEU A 393 2.35 -9.28 -18.18
N PHE A 394 2.68 -8.05 -18.61
CA PHE A 394 3.41 -7.74 -19.83
C PHE A 394 2.71 -8.02 -21.16
N GLU A 395 1.52 -8.56 -21.15
CA GLU A 395 0.79 -8.93 -22.37
C GLU A 395 -0.36 -7.93 -22.61
N PRO A 396 -0.43 -7.30 -23.79
CA PRO A 396 -1.59 -6.50 -24.15
C PRO A 396 -2.87 -7.34 -24.13
N GLY A 397 -3.95 -6.77 -23.59
CA GLY A 397 -5.18 -7.54 -23.47
C GLY A 397 -6.36 -6.72 -22.94
N VAL A 398 -7.49 -7.39 -22.82
CA VAL A 398 -8.74 -6.82 -22.32
C VAL A 398 -9.27 -7.66 -21.18
N LEU A 399 -9.42 -7.06 -20.02
CA LEU A 399 -10.13 -7.65 -18.88
C LEU A 399 -11.59 -7.21 -18.92
N VAL A 400 -12.49 -8.18 -18.91
CA VAL A 400 -13.92 -7.92 -18.71
C VAL A 400 -14.30 -8.44 -17.35
N ALA A 401 -14.81 -7.57 -16.49
CA ALA A 401 -15.13 -7.93 -15.11
C ALA A 401 -16.44 -7.27 -14.67
N LYS A 402 -17.13 -7.92 -13.74
CA LYS A 402 -18.25 -7.31 -13.02
C LYS A 402 -17.74 -6.56 -11.80
N ALA A 403 -18.17 -5.30 -11.65
CA ALA A 403 -17.95 -4.49 -10.45
C ALA A 403 -19.25 -3.76 -10.08
N GLY A 404 -19.33 -3.26 -8.87
CA GLY A 404 -20.51 -2.54 -8.39
C GLY A 404 -20.14 -1.36 -7.51
N THR A 405 -21.13 -0.63 -7.06
CA THR A 405 -20.99 0.49 -6.13
C THR A 405 -21.26 0.06 -4.69
N ASN A 406 -20.73 0.80 -3.77
CA ASN A 406 -21.02 0.69 -2.34
C ASN A 406 -20.82 2.05 -1.66
N ASN A 407 -21.86 2.57 -1.01
CA ASN A 407 -21.80 3.86 -0.31
C ASN A 407 -21.58 3.73 1.20
N GLN A 408 -21.56 2.51 1.75
CA GLN A 408 -21.37 2.30 3.18
C GLN A 408 -19.92 2.52 3.57
N LEU A 409 -19.67 3.38 4.57
CA LEU A 409 -18.34 3.59 5.11
C LEU A 409 -17.96 2.47 6.07
N THR A 410 -16.80 1.88 5.86
CA THR A 410 -16.21 0.91 6.79
C THR A 410 -15.82 1.59 8.12
N PHE A 411 -15.59 0.78 9.15
CA PHE A 411 -15.04 1.30 10.41
C PHE A 411 -13.64 1.91 10.20
N TYR A 412 -12.81 1.29 9.34
CA TYR A 412 -11.52 1.85 8.95
C TYR A 412 -11.66 3.25 8.34
N THR A 413 -12.54 3.42 7.36
CA THR A 413 -12.76 4.72 6.71
C THR A 413 -13.20 5.79 7.71
N ARG A 414 -14.03 5.44 8.71
CA ARG A 414 -14.52 6.36 9.73
C ARG A 414 -13.43 6.73 10.74
N ILE A 415 -12.88 5.77 11.45
CA ILE A 415 -11.98 5.98 12.59
C ILE A 415 -10.78 5.03 12.65
N GLY A 416 -10.85 3.83 12.04
CA GLY A 416 -9.78 2.83 12.13
C GLY A 416 -8.45 3.29 11.55
N TRP A 417 -8.47 4.22 10.60
CA TRP A 417 -7.29 4.86 10.02
C TRP A 417 -6.43 5.61 11.06
N LEU A 418 -7.03 6.04 12.19
CA LEU A 418 -6.33 6.73 13.27
C LEU A 418 -5.31 5.86 14.00
N ILE A 419 -5.34 4.53 13.84
CA ILE A 419 -4.37 3.62 14.48
C ILE A 419 -2.93 4.01 14.10
N GLY A 420 -2.66 4.25 12.83
CA GLY A 420 -1.32 4.64 12.36
C GLY A 420 -0.80 5.92 13.03
N PRO A 421 -1.45 7.08 12.85
CA PRO A 421 -1.01 8.34 13.48
C PRO A 421 -1.00 8.29 15.00
N THR A 422 -1.95 7.59 15.64
CA THR A 422 -1.97 7.39 17.09
C THR A 422 -0.75 6.60 17.56
N CYS A 423 -0.42 5.49 16.87
CA CYS A 423 0.80 4.72 17.18
C CYS A 423 2.05 5.57 17.00
N THR A 424 2.12 6.47 16.00
CA THR A 424 3.26 7.38 15.81
C THR A 424 3.41 8.32 17.00
N GLY A 425 2.32 8.97 17.42
CA GLY A 425 2.34 9.85 18.60
C GLY A 425 2.72 9.12 19.88
N LEU A 426 2.14 7.94 20.11
CA LEU A 426 2.47 7.11 21.28
C LEU A 426 3.91 6.58 21.24
N ALA A 427 4.44 6.22 20.08
CA ALA A 427 5.83 5.78 19.93
C ALA A 427 6.80 6.89 20.35
N VAL A 428 6.57 8.12 19.91
CA VAL A 428 7.36 9.29 20.33
C VAL A 428 7.26 9.50 21.84
N ALA A 429 6.06 9.48 22.40
CA ALA A 429 5.84 9.64 23.84
C ALA A 429 6.55 8.54 24.66
N LEU A 430 6.48 7.29 24.22
CA LEU A 430 7.19 6.17 24.85
C LEU A 430 8.72 6.35 24.84
N LEU A 431 9.29 6.76 23.72
CA LEU A 431 10.73 6.99 23.60
C LEU A 431 11.21 8.17 24.45
N VAL A 432 10.43 9.25 24.52
CA VAL A 432 10.73 10.39 25.42
C VAL A 432 10.69 9.94 26.87
N LEU A 433 9.62 9.25 27.29
CA LEU A 433 9.47 8.75 28.65
C LEU A 433 10.62 7.84 29.07
N THR A 434 10.99 6.86 28.23
CA THR A 434 12.12 5.97 28.51
C THR A 434 13.45 6.72 28.63
N SER A 435 13.66 7.74 27.81
CA SER A 435 14.85 8.59 27.88
C SER A 435 14.94 9.38 29.19
N VAL A 436 13.83 9.92 29.67
CA VAL A 436 13.73 10.65 30.94
C VAL A 436 14.00 9.70 32.12
N LEU A 437 13.35 8.52 32.13
CA LEU A 437 13.54 7.53 33.20
C LEU A 437 15.00 7.05 33.29
N SER A 438 15.62 6.74 32.17
CA SER A 438 17.01 6.28 32.13
C SER A 438 18.03 7.36 32.57
N ARG A 439 17.74 8.65 32.34
CA ARG A 439 18.55 9.76 32.86
C ARG A 439 18.42 9.87 34.39
N LYS A 440 17.21 9.75 34.90
CA LYS A 440 16.94 9.83 36.35
C LYS A 440 17.64 8.70 37.11
N GLU A 441 17.59 7.47 36.60
CA GLU A 441 18.27 6.32 37.19
C GLU A 441 19.81 6.49 37.21
N ARG A 442 20.38 6.96 36.08
CA ARG A 442 21.84 7.24 36.01
C ARG A 442 22.25 8.35 36.98
N GLY A 443 21.44 9.40 37.14
CA GLY A 443 21.68 10.47 38.13
C GLY A 443 21.65 9.95 39.55
N LEU A 444 20.70 9.08 39.91
CA LEU A 444 20.64 8.44 41.23
C LEU A 444 21.81 7.49 41.50
N GLN A 445 22.28 6.74 40.47
CA GLN A 445 23.42 5.85 40.60
C GLN A 445 24.75 6.63 40.76
N SER A 446 24.89 7.78 40.06
CA SER A 446 26.07 8.65 40.23
C SER A 446 26.12 9.31 41.60
N ALA A 447 24.98 9.76 42.13
CA ALA A 447 24.87 10.29 43.48
C ALA A 447 25.24 9.25 44.55
N ARG A 448 24.76 8.00 44.44
CA ARG A 448 25.09 6.90 45.35
C ARG A 448 26.55 6.41 45.29
N ARG A 449 27.32 6.75 44.27
CA ARG A 449 28.74 6.43 44.15
C ARG A 449 29.63 7.55 44.66
N ALA A 450 29.07 8.74 44.87
CA ALA A 450 29.76 9.91 45.38
C ALA A 450 29.68 10.02 46.92
N ASP A 451 28.75 9.32 47.53
CA ASP A 451 28.64 9.05 48.98
C ASP A 451 29.41 7.74 49.32
#